data_d05b716f6b08337de18537ed51d915b1
#
_entry.id   d05b716f6b08337de18537ed51d915b1
#
_cell.length_a   1.000
_cell.length_b   1.000
_cell.length_c   1.000
_cell.angle_alpha   90.00
_cell.angle_beta   90.00
_cell.angle_gamma   90.00
#
_symmetry.space_group_name_H-M   'P 1'
#
loop_
_entity.id
_entity.type
_entity.pdbx_description
1 polymer ?
#
loop_
_entity_poly.entity_id
_entity_poly.type
_entity_poly.pdbx_seq_one_letter_code
_entity_poly.pdbx_strand_id
1 'polypeptide(L)' 'MPYKKREDLPDSVRHVLPEHAQDIFKEAFNSAIKEYQDPRKRRDNSNPETIAFKVAWAAVEKVYHKDEEGKWVAK' A
#
# COMPACT_ATOMS: atom_id res chain seq x y z
N MET A 1 7.28 9.35 -0.09
CA MET A 1 8.60 8.71 -0.01
C MET A 1 8.47 7.21 0.13
N PRO A 2 9.36 6.42 -0.48
CA PRO A 2 9.32 4.97 -0.30
C PRO A 2 9.63 4.55 1.13
N TYR A 3 9.04 3.46 1.54
CA TYR A 3 9.27 2.89 2.87
C TYR A 3 10.39 1.84 2.79
N LYS A 4 11.40 1.98 3.61
CA LYS A 4 12.51 1.03 3.64
C LYS A 4 12.20 -0.20 4.46
N LYS A 5 11.39 -0.04 5.50
CA LYS A 5 11.06 -1.11 6.45
C LYS A 5 9.56 -1.09 6.73
N ARG A 6 9.04 -2.23 7.20
CA ARG A 6 7.66 -2.31 7.65
C ARG A 6 7.37 -1.31 8.76
N GLU A 7 8.34 -1.07 9.62
CA GLU A 7 8.21 -0.13 10.75
C GLU A 7 8.00 1.30 10.30
N ASP A 8 8.38 1.63 9.08
CA ASP A 8 8.21 2.97 8.52
C ASP A 8 6.79 3.21 8.01
N LEU A 9 5.98 2.16 7.91
CA LEU A 9 4.60 2.29 7.47
C LEU A 9 3.77 3.07 8.49
N PRO A 10 2.72 3.79 8.06
CA PRO A 10 1.83 4.48 9.00
C PRO A 10 1.21 3.50 10.01
N ASP A 11 1.00 3.97 11.23
CA ASP A 11 0.41 3.15 12.28
C ASP A 11 -0.93 2.56 11.86
N SER A 12 -1.74 3.32 11.13
CA SER A 12 -3.04 2.85 10.65
C SER A 12 -2.92 1.62 9.73
N VAL A 13 -1.78 1.50 9.04
CA VAL A 13 -1.51 0.34 8.17
C VAL A 13 -0.93 -0.81 9.02
N ARG A 14 0.04 -0.50 9.87
CA ARG A 14 0.73 -1.51 10.68
C ARG A 14 -0.20 -2.23 11.64
N HIS A 15 -1.14 -1.51 12.21
CA HIS A 15 -2.06 -2.05 13.22
C HIS A 15 -3.13 -2.98 12.64
N VAL A 16 -3.49 -2.80 11.37
CA VAL A 16 -4.56 -3.57 10.77
C VAL A 16 -4.06 -4.73 9.89
N LEU A 17 -2.79 -4.69 9.46
CA LEU A 17 -2.25 -5.70 8.55
C LEU A 17 -1.28 -6.65 9.26
N PRO A 18 -1.37 -7.98 8.99
CA PRO A 18 -0.32 -8.91 9.43
C PRO A 18 0.99 -8.60 8.72
N GLU A 19 2.08 -9.15 9.24
CA GLU A 19 3.43 -8.86 8.72
C GLU A 19 3.56 -9.06 7.21
N HIS A 20 3.06 -10.18 6.70
CA HIS A 20 3.16 -10.46 5.27
C HIS A 20 2.38 -9.44 4.44
N ALA A 21 1.20 -9.05 4.93
CA ALA A 21 0.41 -8.01 4.25
C ALA A 21 1.12 -6.66 4.30
N GLN A 22 1.82 -6.36 5.38
CA GLN A 22 2.62 -5.14 5.47
C GLN A 22 3.74 -5.13 4.44
N ASP A 23 4.38 -6.28 4.21
CA ASP A 23 5.41 -6.39 3.17
C ASP A 23 4.82 -6.15 1.79
N ILE A 24 3.65 -6.72 1.50
CA ILE A 24 2.97 -6.51 0.23
C ILE A 24 2.64 -5.04 0.05
N PHE A 25 2.10 -4.40 1.09
CA PHE A 25 1.78 -2.98 1.05
C PHE A 25 3.02 -2.14 0.78
N LYS A 26 4.09 -2.40 1.52
CA LYS A 26 5.34 -1.65 1.38
C LYS A 26 5.90 -1.76 -0.04
N GLU A 27 5.99 -2.98 -0.56
CA GLU A 27 6.54 -3.19 -1.90
C GLU A 27 5.68 -2.55 -2.99
N ALA A 28 4.37 -2.71 -2.89
CA ALA A 28 3.46 -2.11 -3.86
C ALA A 28 3.50 -0.59 -3.80
N PHE A 29 3.55 -0.03 -2.60
CA PHE A 29 3.66 1.41 -2.41
C PHE A 29 4.95 1.94 -3.04
N ASN A 30 6.09 1.30 -2.73
CA ASN A 30 7.38 1.73 -3.25
C ASN A 30 7.43 1.66 -4.78
N SER A 31 6.90 0.59 -5.34
CA SER A 31 6.82 0.43 -6.79
C SER A 31 5.97 1.53 -7.43
N ALA A 32 4.82 1.82 -6.83
CA ALA A 32 3.92 2.84 -7.35
C ALA A 32 4.53 4.24 -7.23
N ILE A 33 5.18 4.55 -6.13
CA ILE A 33 5.86 5.85 -5.97
C ILE A 33 6.90 6.04 -7.06
N LYS A 34 7.69 5.01 -7.32
CA LYS A 34 8.73 5.07 -8.36
C LYS A 34 8.12 5.30 -9.74
N GLU A 35 7.02 4.61 -10.05
CA GLU A 35 6.35 4.73 -11.34
C GLU A 35 5.68 6.08 -11.51
N TYR A 36 4.94 6.54 -10.50
CA TYR A 36 4.13 7.74 -10.61
C TYR A 36 4.88 9.03 -10.25
N GLN A 37 6.17 8.96 -9.98
CA GLN A 37 7.00 10.16 -9.91
C GLN A 37 7.10 10.85 -11.27
N ASP A 38 6.94 10.10 -12.36
CA ASP A 38 6.92 10.67 -13.71
C ASP A 38 5.52 11.25 -13.96
N PRO A 39 5.40 12.59 -14.14
CA PRO A 39 4.12 13.24 -14.38
C PRO A 39 3.36 12.69 -15.60
N ARG A 40 4.08 12.14 -16.56
CA ARG A 40 3.45 11.62 -17.78
C ARG A 40 2.65 10.35 -17.54
N LYS A 41 2.90 9.65 -16.44
CA LYS A 41 2.19 8.43 -16.08
C LYS A 41 0.97 8.70 -15.22
N ARG A 42 0.81 9.93 -14.74
CA ARG A 42 -0.35 10.34 -13.94
C ARG A 42 -1.43 10.88 -14.83
N ARG A 43 -2.69 10.45 -14.58
CA ARG A 43 -3.83 10.90 -15.39
C ARG A 43 -4.24 12.33 -15.08
N ASP A 44 -3.92 12.81 -13.90
CA ASP A 44 -4.24 14.16 -13.46
C ASP A 44 -3.12 14.67 -12.58
N ASN A 45 -3.37 15.74 -11.85
CA ASN A 45 -2.38 16.32 -10.95
C ASN A 45 -2.41 15.69 -9.55
N SER A 46 -2.87 14.44 -9.45
CA SER A 46 -2.91 13.74 -8.17
C SER A 46 -1.53 13.55 -7.57
N ASN A 47 -1.48 13.63 -6.25
CA ASN A 47 -0.26 13.40 -5.50
C ASN A 47 0.18 11.94 -5.70
N PRO A 48 1.46 11.68 -6.06
CA PRO A 48 1.95 10.31 -6.22
C PRO A 48 1.73 9.44 -4.98
N GLU A 49 1.81 10.01 -3.79
CA GLU A 49 1.56 9.26 -2.56
C GLU A 49 0.12 8.76 -2.48
N THR A 50 -0.83 9.59 -2.87
CA THR A 50 -2.25 9.20 -2.87
C THR A 50 -2.48 8.03 -3.82
N ILE A 51 -1.90 8.11 -5.02
CA ILE A 51 -2.01 7.02 -6.00
C ILE A 51 -1.33 5.75 -5.44
N ALA A 52 -0.16 5.91 -4.84
CA ALA A 52 0.58 4.77 -4.29
C ALA A 52 -0.19 4.07 -3.17
N PHE A 53 -0.89 4.83 -2.32
CA PHE A 53 -1.73 4.24 -1.28
C PHE A 53 -2.84 3.39 -1.88
N LYS A 54 -3.50 3.89 -2.92
CA LYS A 54 -4.55 3.13 -3.59
C LYS A 54 -4.02 1.85 -4.21
N VAL A 55 -2.87 1.93 -4.87
CA VAL A 55 -2.22 0.77 -5.49
C VAL A 55 -1.81 -0.25 -4.42
N ALA A 56 -1.25 0.22 -3.32
CA ALA A 56 -0.81 -0.65 -2.24
C ALA A 56 -1.98 -1.41 -1.60
N TRP A 57 -3.08 -0.71 -1.31
CA TRP A 57 -4.27 -1.35 -0.76
C TRP A 57 -4.88 -2.35 -1.73
N ALA A 58 -4.92 -2.01 -3.03
CA ALA A 58 -5.41 -2.94 -4.04
C ALA A 58 -4.54 -4.21 -4.11
N ALA A 59 -3.22 -4.08 -3.96
CA ALA A 59 -2.33 -5.23 -3.94
C ALA A 59 -2.60 -6.12 -2.72
N VAL A 60 -2.82 -5.52 -1.56
CA VAL A 60 -3.17 -6.28 -0.35
C VAL A 60 -4.49 -7.02 -0.54
N GLU A 61 -5.49 -6.34 -1.11
CA GLU A 61 -6.82 -6.93 -1.33
C GLU A 61 -6.81 -8.13 -2.26
N LYS A 62 -5.83 -8.27 -3.10
CA LYS A 62 -5.71 -9.45 -3.98
C LYS A 62 -5.35 -10.72 -3.21
N VAL A 63 -4.67 -10.58 -2.08
CA VAL A 63 -4.15 -11.70 -1.30
C VAL A 63 -4.86 -11.83 0.03
N TYR A 64 -5.37 -10.73 0.56
CA TYR A 64 -6.03 -10.67 1.86
C TYR A 64 -7.43 -10.10 1.73
N HIS A 65 -8.26 -10.35 2.73
CA HIS A 65 -9.58 -9.72 2.80
C HIS A 65 -9.88 -9.33 4.24
N LYS A 66 -10.77 -8.39 4.40
CA LYS A 66 -11.21 -7.94 5.71
C LYS A 66 -12.28 -8.90 6.21
N ASP A 67 -12.12 -9.41 7.43
CA ASP A 67 -13.12 -10.29 8.03
C ASP A 67 -14.23 -9.47 8.70
N GLU A 68 -15.17 -10.17 9.34
CA GLU A 68 -16.31 -9.51 10.00
C GLU A 68 -15.88 -8.61 11.15
N GLU A 69 -14.75 -8.89 11.77
CA GLU A 69 -14.22 -8.09 12.87
C GLU A 69 -13.37 -6.92 12.39
N GLY A 70 -13.18 -6.79 11.08
CA GLY A 70 -12.37 -5.72 10.52
C GLY A 70 -10.89 -6.03 10.45
N LYS A 71 -10.53 -7.29 10.66
CA LYS A 71 -9.13 -7.71 10.57
C LYS A 71 -8.81 -8.22 9.16
N TRP A 72 -7.62 -7.97 8.70
CA TRP A 72 -7.16 -8.47 7.41
C TRP A 72 -6.60 -9.87 7.57
N VAL A 73 -7.17 -10.81 6.84
CA VAL A 73 -6.77 -12.22 6.89
C VAL A 73 -6.51 -12.72 5.48
N ALA A 74 -5.66 -13.74 5.35
CA ALA A 74 -5.34 -14.32 4.05
C ALA A 74 -6.58 -14.94 3.41
N LYS A 75 -6.68 -14.75 2.12
CA LYS A 75 -7.75 -15.39 1.34
C LYS A 75 -7.58 -16.88 1.25
#